data_d83b9e1aa9abfc691cda18c3bf7ea491
#
_entry.id   d83b9e1aa9abfc691cda18c3bf7ea491
#
_cell.length_a   1.000
_cell.length_b   1.000
_cell.length_c   1.000
_cell.angle_alpha   90.00
_cell.angle_beta   90.00
_cell.angle_gamma   90.00
#
_symmetry.space_group_name_H-M   'P 1'
#
loop_
_entity.id
_entity.type
_entity.pdbx_description
1 polymer ?
#
loop_
_entity_poly.entity_id
_entity_poly.type
_entity_poly.pdbx_seq_one_letter_code
_entity_poly.pdbx_strand_id
1 'polypeptide(L)'
;MARPGQPNDNTAMPDDDPCYVISIAARLVGMHQQTLRYYERAGLLEPKRTVGNIRMYSNQDIARIRQIQRWMEEFGVNLAGAEIMLKMTEQMRILREELAAVQRELDRLRSTRLPAPYRGG
;
A
#
# COMPACT_ATOMS: atom_id res chain seq x y z
N MET A 1 10.94 18.88 16.53
CA MET A 1 9.62 19.16 16.51
C MET A 1 8.94 18.53 15.35
N ALA A 2 7.81 18.00 15.56
CA ALA A 2 7.13 17.34 14.51
C ALA A 2 6.60 18.39 13.56
N ARG A 3 6.67 18.12 12.30
CA ARG A 3 6.17 19.03 11.35
C ARG A 3 4.67 18.98 11.37
N PRO A 4 4.02 20.06 11.09
CA PRO A 4 2.59 20.05 11.05
C PRO A 4 2.13 19.06 10.02
N GLY A 5 1.15 18.30 10.31
CA GLY A 5 0.65 17.31 9.42
C GLY A 5 1.44 16.06 9.38
N GLN A 6 2.56 16.01 10.09
CA GLN A 6 3.31 14.80 10.15
C GLN A 6 2.92 14.04 11.38
N PRO A 7 2.56 12.81 11.29
CA PRO A 7 2.15 12.08 12.47
C PRO A 7 3.29 11.95 13.42
N ASN A 8 2.96 12.02 14.67
CA ASN A 8 3.91 11.77 15.67
C ASN A 8 3.99 10.31 15.84
N ASP A 9 5.14 9.79 15.93
CA ASP A 9 5.33 8.35 15.99
C ASP A 9 4.59 7.71 17.11
N ASN A 10 4.49 8.39 18.22
CA ASN A 10 3.89 7.77 19.38
C ASN A 10 2.39 7.91 19.42
N THR A 11 1.85 8.81 18.64
CA THR A 11 0.44 9.05 18.69
C THR A 11 -0.21 8.88 17.34
N ALA A 12 0.56 8.50 16.35
CA ALA A 12 0.00 8.36 15.03
C ALA A 12 -0.99 7.24 14.98
N MET A 13 -2.08 7.43 14.29
CA MET A 13 -3.01 6.36 14.05
C MET A 13 -2.42 5.42 13.03
N PRO A 14 -2.73 4.14 13.13
CA PRO A 14 -2.32 3.22 12.08
C PRO A 14 -2.83 3.70 10.74
N ASP A 15 -2.07 3.46 9.70
CA ASP A 15 -2.40 3.94 8.36
C ASP A 15 -3.72 3.37 7.85
N ASP A 16 -4.14 2.24 8.36
CA ASP A 16 -5.38 1.62 7.91
C ASP A 16 -6.60 2.01 8.75
N ASP A 17 -6.42 2.87 9.75
CA ASP A 17 -7.56 3.32 10.54
C ASP A 17 -8.46 4.22 9.71
N PRO A 18 -9.76 4.01 9.71
CA PRO A 18 -10.66 4.88 8.98
C PRO A 18 -10.75 6.24 9.65
N CYS A 19 -10.47 7.28 8.90
CA CYS A 19 -10.42 8.64 9.43
C CYS A 19 -11.29 9.64 8.69
N TYR A 20 -11.64 9.37 7.44
CA TYR A 20 -12.24 10.39 6.59
C TYR A 20 -13.52 9.90 5.94
N VAL A 21 -14.59 10.69 6.03
CA VAL A 21 -15.77 10.40 5.23
C VAL A 21 -15.47 10.80 3.79
N ILE A 22 -16.29 10.33 2.86
CA ILE A 22 -16.01 10.50 1.43
C ILE A 22 -15.87 11.97 1.02
N SER A 23 -16.64 12.87 1.60
CA SER A 23 -16.55 14.27 1.22
C SER A 23 -15.18 14.87 1.57
N ILE A 24 -14.65 14.46 2.71
CA ILE A 24 -13.34 14.93 3.14
C ILE A 24 -12.24 14.24 2.31
N ALA A 25 -12.37 12.94 2.10
CA ALA A 25 -11.39 12.21 1.32
C ALA A 25 -11.30 12.79 -0.09
N ALA A 26 -12.44 13.07 -0.71
CA ALA A 26 -12.48 13.65 -2.05
C ALA A 26 -11.78 15.00 -2.08
N ARG A 27 -11.99 15.81 -1.06
CA ARG A 27 -11.34 17.11 -0.97
C ARG A 27 -9.83 16.97 -0.81
N LEU A 28 -9.40 16.03 0.00
CA LEU A 28 -7.96 15.83 0.23
C LEU A 28 -7.22 15.45 -1.04
N VAL A 29 -7.86 14.69 -1.91
CA VAL A 29 -7.19 14.22 -3.12
C VAL A 29 -7.62 14.99 -4.37
N GLY A 30 -8.48 15.98 -4.19
CA GLY A 30 -8.89 16.83 -5.33
C GLY A 30 -9.73 16.10 -6.35
N MET A 31 -10.59 15.20 -5.92
CA MET A 31 -11.44 14.43 -6.81
C MET A 31 -12.90 14.61 -6.47
N HIS A 32 -13.74 14.29 -7.43
CA HIS A 32 -15.17 14.26 -7.19
C HIS A 32 -15.50 12.98 -6.40
N GLN A 33 -16.51 13.06 -5.56
CA GLN A 33 -16.91 11.89 -4.75
C GLN A 33 -17.30 10.72 -5.64
N GLN A 34 -17.92 10.97 -6.78
CA GLN A 34 -18.28 9.91 -7.71
C GLN A 34 -17.08 9.16 -8.24
N THR A 35 -15.97 9.85 -8.42
CA THR A 35 -14.73 9.20 -8.85
C THR A 35 -14.23 8.25 -7.77
N LEU A 36 -14.32 8.66 -6.51
CA LEU A 36 -13.94 7.77 -5.42
C LEU A 36 -14.85 6.54 -5.36
N ARG A 37 -16.14 6.72 -5.60
CA ARG A 37 -17.05 5.59 -5.64
C ARG A 37 -16.72 4.64 -6.78
N TYR A 38 -16.28 5.20 -7.90
CA TYR A 38 -15.84 4.38 -9.02
C TYR A 38 -14.59 3.59 -8.64
N TYR A 39 -13.64 4.21 -7.97
CA TYR A 39 -12.42 3.52 -7.52
C TYR A 39 -12.78 2.36 -6.60
N GLU A 40 -13.75 2.57 -5.75
CA GLU A 40 -14.18 1.50 -4.85
C GLU A 40 -14.82 0.37 -5.64
N ARG A 41 -15.68 0.68 -6.59
CA ARG A 41 -16.34 -0.34 -7.40
C ARG A 41 -15.33 -1.11 -8.25
N ALA A 42 -14.27 -0.46 -8.67
CA ALA A 42 -13.22 -1.10 -9.45
C ALA A 42 -12.27 -1.95 -8.59
N GLY A 43 -12.46 -1.95 -7.29
CA GLY A 43 -11.63 -2.75 -6.41
C GLY A 43 -10.30 -2.10 -6.07
N LEU A 44 -10.15 -0.81 -6.34
CA LEU A 44 -8.90 -0.12 -6.05
C LEU A 44 -8.84 0.36 -4.62
N LEU A 45 -9.97 0.55 -4.00
CA LEU A 45 -10.07 1.00 -2.61
C LEU A 45 -11.05 0.13 -1.87
N GLU A 46 -10.79 -0.06 -0.59
CA GLU A 46 -11.68 -0.82 0.26
C GLU A 46 -11.96 -0.03 1.52
N PRO A 47 -12.77 1.02 1.42
CA PRO A 47 -13.07 1.81 2.61
C PRO A 47 -13.85 0.98 3.60
N LYS A 48 -13.60 1.21 4.86
CA LYS A 48 -14.33 0.53 5.92
C LYS A 48 -15.61 1.28 6.18
N ARG A 49 -16.57 0.60 6.78
CA ARG A 49 -17.83 1.23 7.11
C ARG A 49 -17.99 1.28 8.61
N THR A 50 -18.57 2.35 9.08
CA THR A 50 -18.86 2.48 10.51
C THR A 50 -20.05 1.64 10.85
N VAL A 51 -20.38 1.58 12.12
CA VAL A 51 -21.57 0.90 12.62
C VAL A 51 -22.80 1.46 11.92
N GLY A 52 -22.82 2.74 11.61
CA GLY A 52 -23.93 3.32 10.89
C GLY A 52 -23.87 3.15 9.39
N ASN A 53 -23.00 2.28 8.91
CA ASN A 53 -22.84 1.97 7.50
C ASN A 53 -22.33 3.17 6.68
N ILE A 54 -21.52 4.01 7.29
CA ILE A 54 -20.93 5.14 6.62
C ILE A 54 -19.54 4.78 6.14
N ARG A 55 -19.27 5.06 4.87
CA ARG A 55 -17.98 4.77 4.25
C ARG A 55 -16.92 5.67 4.85
N MET A 56 -15.83 5.09 5.29
CA MET A 56 -14.71 5.82 5.88
C MET A 56 -13.41 5.42 5.20
N TYR A 57 -12.59 6.38 4.89
CA TYR A 57 -11.32 6.17 4.19
C TYR A 57 -10.16 6.36 5.15
N SER A 58 -9.13 5.57 4.99
CA SER A 58 -7.93 5.63 5.83
C SER A 58 -6.85 6.47 5.15
N ASN A 59 -5.80 6.76 5.90
CA ASN A 59 -4.63 7.40 5.32
C ASN A 59 -3.99 6.53 4.25
N GLN A 60 -4.07 5.22 4.42
CA GLN A 60 -3.57 4.29 3.42
C GLN A 60 -4.38 4.39 2.14
N ASP A 61 -5.70 4.54 2.25
CA ASP A 61 -6.54 4.75 1.08
C ASP A 61 -6.18 6.04 0.37
N ILE A 62 -5.95 7.11 1.12
CA ILE A 62 -5.56 8.39 0.55
C ILE A 62 -4.23 8.26 -0.20
N ALA A 63 -3.26 7.58 0.41
CA ALA A 63 -1.97 7.37 -0.24
C ALA A 63 -2.11 6.57 -1.52
N ARG A 64 -2.99 5.58 -1.52
CA ARG A 64 -3.23 4.75 -2.70
C ARG A 64 -3.87 5.58 -3.83
N ILE A 65 -4.82 6.43 -3.50
CA ILE A 65 -5.44 7.30 -4.48
C ILE A 65 -4.39 8.22 -5.10
N ARG A 66 -3.53 8.79 -4.27
CA ARG A 66 -2.48 9.68 -4.76
C ARG A 66 -1.48 8.94 -5.63
N GLN A 67 -1.20 7.70 -5.31
CA GLN A 67 -0.31 6.89 -6.15
C GLN A 67 -0.93 6.66 -7.52
N ILE A 68 -2.20 6.35 -7.57
CA ILE A 68 -2.91 6.16 -8.83
C ILE A 68 -2.89 7.44 -9.65
N GLN A 69 -3.15 8.57 -9.01
CA GLN A 69 -3.13 9.85 -9.69
C GLN A 69 -1.75 10.14 -10.28
N ARG A 70 -0.70 9.86 -9.53
CA ARG A 70 0.68 10.07 -10.01
C ARG A 70 0.99 9.20 -11.21
N TRP A 71 0.58 7.96 -11.19
CA TRP A 71 0.83 7.05 -12.31
C TRP A 71 0.10 7.53 -13.57
N MET A 72 -1.14 7.96 -13.42
CA MET A 72 -1.88 8.46 -14.57
C MET A 72 -1.22 9.70 -15.16
N GLU A 73 -0.73 10.56 -14.30
CA GLU A 73 -0.10 11.78 -14.75
C GLU A 73 1.29 11.54 -15.31
N GLU A 74 2.07 10.75 -14.62
CA GLU A 74 3.46 10.53 -14.95
C GLU A 74 3.63 9.64 -16.17
N PHE A 75 2.82 8.63 -16.30
CA PHE A 75 2.96 7.66 -17.37
C PHE A 75 1.89 7.79 -18.44
N GLY A 76 0.97 8.73 -18.28
CA GLY A 76 -0.06 8.93 -19.28
C GLY A 76 -1.02 7.77 -19.40
N VAL A 77 -1.15 6.94 -18.38
CA VAL A 77 -2.08 5.82 -18.45
C VAL A 77 -3.44 6.25 -17.95
N ASN A 78 -4.48 5.61 -18.43
CA ASN A 78 -5.83 5.87 -17.94
C ASN A 78 -6.05 5.05 -16.66
N LEU A 79 -7.24 5.15 -16.10
CA LEU A 79 -7.53 4.47 -14.84
C LEU A 79 -7.40 2.96 -14.97
N ALA A 80 -7.81 2.39 -16.09
CA ALA A 80 -7.67 0.95 -16.29
C ALA A 80 -6.20 0.54 -16.28
N GLY A 81 -5.34 1.33 -16.89
CA GLY A 81 -3.90 1.06 -16.86
C GLY A 81 -3.32 1.20 -15.47
N ALA A 82 -3.76 2.21 -14.74
CA ALA A 82 -3.30 2.39 -13.36
C ALA A 82 -3.75 1.23 -12.48
N GLU A 83 -4.93 0.69 -12.73
CA GLU A 83 -5.42 -0.47 -12.02
C GLU A 83 -4.52 -1.68 -12.26
N ILE A 84 -4.12 -1.91 -13.50
CA ILE A 84 -3.20 -2.99 -13.81
C ILE A 84 -1.86 -2.77 -13.13
N MET A 85 -1.36 -1.53 -13.15
CA MET A 85 -0.10 -1.22 -12.50
C MET A 85 -0.17 -1.51 -11.01
N LEU A 86 -1.28 -1.19 -10.39
CA LEU A 86 -1.46 -1.46 -8.96
C LEU A 86 -1.41 -2.95 -8.67
N LYS A 87 -2.09 -3.75 -9.49
CA LYS A 87 -2.07 -5.20 -9.33
C LYS A 87 -0.68 -5.77 -9.55
N MET A 88 0.03 -5.27 -10.55
CA MET A 88 1.37 -5.75 -10.83
C MET A 88 2.34 -5.37 -9.72
N THR A 89 2.20 -4.18 -9.16
CA THR A 89 3.04 -3.75 -8.05
C THR A 89 2.83 -4.65 -6.84
N GLU A 90 1.59 -5.02 -6.59
CA GLU A 90 1.28 -5.92 -5.49
C GLU A 90 1.87 -7.30 -5.73
N GLN A 91 1.80 -7.81 -6.95
CA GLN A 91 2.42 -9.09 -7.28
C GLN A 91 3.94 -9.03 -7.12
N MET A 92 4.54 -7.92 -7.52
CA MET A 92 5.97 -7.75 -7.36
C MET A 92 6.36 -7.74 -5.89
N ARG A 93 5.56 -7.09 -5.05
CA ARG A 93 5.82 -7.07 -3.62
C ARG A 93 5.79 -8.48 -3.03
N ILE A 94 4.78 -9.25 -3.41
CA ILE A 94 4.65 -10.62 -2.94
C ILE A 94 5.85 -11.45 -3.39
N LEU A 95 6.22 -11.34 -4.65
CA LEU A 95 7.35 -12.10 -5.18
C LEU A 95 8.66 -11.72 -4.50
N ARG A 96 8.86 -10.45 -4.22
CA ARG A 96 10.06 -10.01 -3.51
C ARG A 96 10.12 -10.58 -2.11
N GLU A 97 8.99 -10.64 -1.45
CA GLU A 97 8.94 -11.21 -0.10
C GLU A 97 9.21 -12.71 -0.13
N GLU A 98 8.67 -13.41 -1.12
CA GLU A 98 8.93 -14.82 -1.28
C GLU A 98 10.40 -15.08 -1.58
N LEU A 99 10.97 -14.27 -2.46
CA LEU A 99 12.38 -14.41 -2.80
C LEU A 99 13.26 -14.16 -1.57
N ALA A 100 12.94 -13.14 -0.80
CA ALA A 100 13.72 -12.84 0.40
C ALA A 100 13.62 -13.99 1.40
N ALA A 101 12.44 -14.61 1.53
CA ALA A 101 12.28 -15.73 2.42
C ALA A 101 13.10 -16.94 1.97
N VAL A 102 13.08 -17.20 0.66
CA VAL A 102 13.86 -18.32 0.12
C VAL A 102 15.36 -18.06 0.31
N GLN A 103 15.79 -16.82 0.11
CA GLN A 103 17.19 -16.49 0.29
C GLN A 103 17.62 -16.62 1.74
N ARG A 104 16.78 -16.23 2.67
CA ARG A 104 17.08 -16.42 4.09
C ARG A 104 17.19 -17.89 4.44
N GLU A 105 16.30 -18.70 3.87
CA GLU A 105 16.35 -20.13 4.13
C GLU A 105 17.61 -20.76 3.52
N LEU A 106 17.97 -20.32 2.32
CA LEU A 106 19.17 -20.82 1.68
C LEU A 106 20.41 -20.45 2.50
N ASP A 107 20.47 -19.23 2.97
CA ASP A 107 21.61 -18.79 3.79
C ASP A 107 21.66 -19.58 5.10
N ARG A 108 20.52 -19.85 5.68
CA ARG A 108 20.45 -20.64 6.90
C ARG A 108 20.99 -22.06 6.64
N LEU A 109 20.57 -22.66 5.54
CA LEU A 109 21.04 -24.00 5.21
C LEU A 109 22.52 -24.01 4.88
N ARG A 110 23.01 -23.01 4.22
CA ARG A 110 24.43 -22.93 3.93
C ARG A 110 25.26 -22.80 5.19
N SER A 111 24.77 -21.99 6.10
CA SER A 111 25.48 -21.79 7.35
C SER A 111 25.54 -23.04 8.15
N THR A 112 24.48 -23.84 8.18
CA THR A 112 24.52 -25.07 8.96
C THR A 112 25.21 -26.16 8.24
N ARG A 113 25.21 -26.19 6.90
CA ARG A 113 25.80 -27.25 6.26
C ARG A 113 27.24 -27.11 6.10
N LEU A 114 27.73 -25.97 6.02
CA LEU A 114 29.07 -25.81 5.84
C LEU A 114 29.76 -25.98 7.03
N PRO A 115 30.39 -26.92 7.20
CA PRO A 115 31.08 -27.13 8.34
C PRO A 115 32.23 -26.31 8.20
N ALA A 116 32.46 -25.92 9.13
CA ALA A 116 33.46 -25.21 9.20
C ALA A 116 34.46 -25.81 8.63
N PRO A 117 35.09 -25.37 8.23
CA PRO A 117 35.98 -25.63 7.54
C PRO A 117 36.52 -26.73 7.48
N TYR A 118 36.14 -27.33 7.03
CA TYR A 118 36.48 -28.38 6.92
C TYR A 118 37.56 -28.28 6.10
N ARG A 119 38.49 -28.33 6.41
CA ARG A 119 39.48 -28.17 5.78
C ARG A 119 39.91 -29.21 5.32
N GLY A 120 39.41 -29.86 5.10
CA GLY A 120 39.78 -30.87 4.53
C GLY A 120 41.11 -31.16 4.59
N GLY A 121 41.46 -30.85 4.96
CA GLY A 121 42.77 -31.14 5.04
C GLY A 121 43.09 -31.34 5.28
#